data_427f85565ae7281598cc92754622a9ef
#
_entry.id   427f85565ae7281598cc92754622a9ef
#
_cell.length_a   1.000
_cell.length_b   1.000
_cell.length_c   1.000
_cell.angle_alpha   90.00
_cell.angle_beta   90.00
_cell.angle_gamma   90.00
#
_symmetry.space_group_name_H-M   'P 1'
#
loop_
_entity.id
_entity.type
_entity.pdbx_description
1 polymer ?
#
loop_
_entity_poly.entity_id
_entity_poly.type
_entity_poly.pdbx_seq_one_letter_code
_entity_poly.pdbx_strand_id
1 'polypeptide(L)'
;MSDWKFPWLMFDAVGGGTYFFCPEVWYTLHIDAPEGGTEMETEKVYAMPFAKIYPMLVAKAVRKGRTQAEVDEIIGWLTGYSVPQIEAAVQNGTLYGDFFRDAPQLNPDRVLIKGSICGVKLESIEEPLMKEIRYLDKLVDELAKGKEMKKIKRTNKAGTKNG
;
A
#
# COMPACT_ATOMS: atom_id res chain seq x y z
N MET A 1 13.49 23.67 0.51
CA MET A 1 12.07 24.05 0.41
C MET A 1 11.61 23.78 -1.00
N SER A 2 11.13 22.60 -1.22
CA SER A 2 10.53 22.23 -2.50
C SER A 2 9.02 22.33 -2.33
N ASP A 3 8.45 23.40 -2.90
CA ASP A 3 7.02 23.54 -3.06
C ASP A 3 6.52 22.51 -4.05
N TRP A 4 6.27 21.31 -3.55
CA TRP A 4 5.51 20.32 -4.30
C TRP A 4 4.03 20.70 -4.23
N LYS A 5 3.69 21.80 -4.91
CA LYS A 5 2.31 22.05 -5.29
C LYS A 5 1.95 21.03 -6.37
N PHE A 6 1.47 19.89 -5.94
CA PHE A 6 0.81 18.97 -6.84
C PHE A 6 -0.44 19.65 -7.41
N PRO A 7 -0.61 19.71 -8.73
CA PRO A 7 -1.83 20.22 -9.33
C PRO A 7 -2.95 19.17 -9.23
N TRP A 8 -3.38 18.90 -8.00
CA TRP A 8 -4.49 17.98 -7.73
C TRP A 8 -5.86 18.65 -7.77
N LEU A 9 -5.89 19.95 -8.11
CA LEU A 9 -7.09 20.77 -8.01
C LEU A 9 -7.85 20.96 -9.31
N MET A 10 -7.55 20.22 -10.38
CA MET A 10 -8.33 20.32 -11.61
C MET A 10 -8.68 18.95 -12.17
N PHE A 11 -9.59 18.27 -11.51
CA PHE A 11 -10.57 17.43 -12.15
C PHE A 11 -11.94 17.86 -11.65
N ASP A 12 -12.44 18.96 -12.20
CA ASP A 12 -13.86 19.22 -12.26
C ASP A 12 -14.49 18.18 -13.17
N ALA A 13 -14.89 17.07 -12.58
CA ALA A 13 -15.83 16.18 -13.23
C ALA A 13 -17.21 16.83 -13.15
N VAL A 14 -17.65 17.35 -14.25
CA VAL A 14 -19.06 17.71 -14.51
C VAL A 14 -19.94 16.50 -14.17
N GLY A 15 -20.65 16.57 -13.05
CA GLY A 15 -21.60 15.54 -12.64
C GLY A 15 -21.56 15.32 -11.11
N GLY A 16 -22.45 16.00 -10.38
CA GLY A 16 -22.55 15.95 -8.93
C GLY A 16 -22.73 14.54 -8.39
N GLY A 17 -21.67 14.00 -7.87
CA GLY A 17 -21.64 12.81 -7.03
C GLY A 17 -20.45 12.96 -6.10
N THR A 18 -20.72 13.00 -4.81
CA THR A 18 -19.71 12.90 -3.76
C THR A 18 -19.08 11.50 -3.85
N TYR A 19 -18.09 11.35 -4.70
CA TYR A 19 -17.33 10.11 -4.75
C TYR A 19 -16.41 10.09 -3.54
N PHE A 20 -16.80 9.31 -2.55
CA PHE A 20 -15.90 8.82 -1.53
C PHE A 20 -14.78 8.06 -2.25
N PHE A 21 -13.63 8.68 -2.35
CA PHE A 21 -12.44 8.05 -2.85
C PHE A 21 -11.92 7.06 -1.78
N CYS A 22 -12.57 5.91 -1.74
CA CYS A 22 -12.01 4.74 -1.12
C CYS A 22 -10.99 4.17 -2.14
N PRO A 23 -9.83 3.68 -1.74
CA PRO A 23 -8.98 2.89 -2.65
C PRO A 23 -9.70 1.66 -3.19
N GLU A 24 -10.88 1.35 -2.66
CA GLU A 24 -11.86 0.43 -3.25
C GLU A 24 -12.30 0.84 -4.66
N VAL A 25 -12.29 2.14 -5.00
CA VAL A 25 -12.66 2.61 -6.35
C VAL A 25 -11.60 2.18 -7.38
N TRP A 26 -10.37 2.00 -6.95
CA TRP A 26 -9.31 1.46 -7.81
C TRP A 26 -9.60 0.01 -8.20
N TYR A 27 -10.26 -0.72 -7.30
CA TYR A 27 -10.73 -2.09 -7.49
C TYR A 27 -12.01 -2.14 -8.33
N THR A 28 -12.90 -1.13 -8.17
CA THR A 28 -14.23 -1.14 -8.79
C THR A 28 -14.23 -0.64 -10.25
N LEU A 29 -13.23 0.13 -10.65
CA LEU A 29 -13.18 0.65 -12.02
C LEU A 29 -12.70 -0.36 -13.06
N HIS A 30 -12.15 -1.50 -12.64
CA HIS A 30 -11.61 -2.50 -13.57
C HIS A 30 -11.83 -3.95 -13.18
N ILE A 31 -12.48 -4.24 -12.06
CA ILE A 31 -12.69 -5.63 -11.63
C ILE A 31 -14.08 -5.75 -11.00
N ASP A 32 -15.06 -6.19 -11.77
CA ASP A 32 -16.05 -7.11 -11.24
C ASP A 32 -15.25 -8.34 -10.81
N ALA A 33 -14.84 -8.39 -9.54
CA ALA A 33 -14.05 -9.51 -9.08
C ALA A 33 -14.93 -10.75 -8.91
N PRO A 34 -14.87 -11.71 -9.81
CA PRO A 34 -15.15 -13.07 -9.41
C PRO A 34 -14.05 -13.49 -8.43
N GLU A 35 -14.43 -14.21 -7.44
CA GLU A 35 -13.51 -14.88 -6.52
C GLU A 35 -12.46 -15.64 -7.34
N GLY A 36 -11.21 -15.15 -7.33
CA GLY A 36 -10.13 -15.64 -8.18
C GLY A 36 -9.77 -14.63 -9.27
N GLY A 37 -9.01 -13.57 -8.92
CA GLY A 37 -8.48 -12.63 -9.90
C GLY A 37 -7.76 -13.40 -11.00
N THR A 38 -8.13 -13.15 -12.26
CA THR A 38 -7.49 -13.82 -13.38
C THR A 38 -6.02 -13.41 -13.43
N GLU A 39 -5.15 -14.32 -13.85
CA GLU A 39 -3.70 -14.09 -14.01
C GLU A 39 -3.39 -12.79 -14.77
N MET A 40 -4.25 -12.43 -15.73
CA MET A 40 -4.16 -11.21 -16.53
C MET A 40 -4.41 -9.92 -15.71
N GLU A 41 -5.19 -9.97 -14.63
CA GLU A 41 -5.47 -8.80 -13.78
C GLU A 41 -4.36 -8.55 -12.79
N THR A 42 -3.77 -9.61 -12.26
CA THR A 42 -2.58 -9.51 -11.39
C THR A 42 -1.40 -8.91 -12.14
N GLU A 43 -1.16 -9.32 -13.39
CA GLU A 43 -0.11 -8.76 -14.24
C GLU A 43 -0.28 -7.25 -14.49
N LYS A 44 -1.51 -6.78 -14.68
CA LYS A 44 -1.78 -5.33 -14.81
C LYS A 44 -1.38 -4.55 -13.56
N VAL A 45 -1.64 -5.09 -12.38
CA VAL A 45 -1.23 -4.47 -11.11
C VAL A 45 0.28 -4.40 -11.00
N TYR A 46 0.98 -5.47 -11.36
CA TYR A 46 2.44 -5.51 -11.32
C TYR A 46 3.10 -4.54 -12.30
N ALA A 47 2.49 -4.36 -13.46
CA ALA A 47 2.96 -3.46 -14.51
C ALA A 47 2.68 -1.97 -14.22
N MET A 48 1.98 -1.64 -13.14
CA MET A 48 1.73 -0.23 -12.80
C MET A 48 2.99 0.44 -12.27
N PRO A 49 3.27 1.67 -12.70
CA PRO A 49 4.36 2.45 -12.12
C PRO A 49 4.12 2.73 -10.64
N PHE A 50 5.10 2.47 -9.81
CA PHE A 50 5.05 2.79 -8.37
C PHE A 50 4.78 4.29 -8.14
N ALA A 51 5.27 5.14 -9.05
CA ALA A 51 4.99 6.57 -9.09
C ALA A 51 3.49 6.93 -9.12
N LYS A 52 2.63 6.03 -9.60
CA LYS A 52 1.17 6.22 -9.55
C LYS A 52 0.56 5.70 -8.25
N ILE A 53 1.11 4.64 -7.69
CA ILE A 53 0.58 3.98 -6.49
C ILE A 53 0.96 4.76 -5.23
N TYR A 54 2.22 5.15 -5.10
CA TYR A 54 2.74 5.82 -3.90
C TYR A 54 1.95 7.07 -3.50
N PRO A 55 1.65 8.03 -4.42
CA PRO A 55 0.85 9.20 -4.06
C PRO A 55 -0.56 8.85 -3.58
N MET A 56 -1.15 7.77 -4.06
CA MET A 56 -2.48 7.33 -3.61
C MET A 56 -2.43 6.78 -2.18
N LEU A 57 -1.40 6.03 -1.83
CA LEU A 57 -1.17 5.55 -0.46
C LEU A 57 -0.98 6.72 0.51
N VAL A 58 -0.16 7.70 0.12
CA VAL A 58 0.06 8.92 0.89
C VAL A 58 -1.23 9.72 1.05
N ALA A 59 -1.97 9.94 -0.05
CA ALA A 59 -3.22 10.68 -0.03
C ALA A 59 -4.27 10.02 0.88
N LYS A 60 -4.34 8.69 0.91
CA LYS A 60 -5.22 7.95 1.81
C LYS A 60 -4.92 8.23 3.28
N ALA A 61 -3.65 8.24 3.65
CA ALA A 61 -3.21 8.54 5.01
C ALA A 61 -3.45 10.01 5.37
N VAL A 62 -3.05 10.94 4.51
CA VAL A 62 -3.15 12.38 4.73
C VAL A 62 -4.61 12.84 4.91
N ARG A 63 -5.55 12.28 4.17
CA ARG A 63 -7.00 12.57 4.35
C ARG A 63 -7.53 12.24 5.74
N LYS A 64 -6.87 11.34 6.44
CA LYS A 64 -7.22 10.91 7.79
C LYS A 64 -6.33 11.54 8.85
N GLY A 65 -5.60 12.61 8.50
CA GLY A 65 -4.74 13.35 9.42
C GLY A 65 -3.41 12.66 9.74
N ARG A 66 -3.01 11.70 8.91
CA ARG A 66 -1.70 11.04 9.03
C ARG A 66 -0.69 11.72 8.11
N THR A 67 0.56 11.32 8.19
CA THR A 67 1.66 11.94 7.45
C THR A 67 2.26 11.02 6.41
N GLN A 68 2.91 11.60 5.39
CA GLN A 68 3.71 10.86 4.43
C GLN A 68 4.83 10.06 5.12
N ALA A 69 5.50 10.67 6.11
CA ALA A 69 6.57 10.01 6.86
C ALA A 69 6.11 8.70 7.54
N GLU A 70 4.86 8.65 8.00
CA GLU A 70 4.29 7.42 8.56
C GLU A 70 4.05 6.35 7.49
N VAL A 71 3.69 6.76 6.27
CA VAL A 71 3.56 5.83 5.14
C VAL A 71 4.93 5.29 4.75
N ASP A 72 5.94 6.15 4.67
CA ASP A 72 7.33 5.74 4.37
C ASP A 72 7.88 4.79 5.43
N GLU A 73 7.56 5.05 6.69
CA GLU A 73 7.92 4.16 7.80
C GLU A 73 7.29 2.77 7.69
N ILE A 74 6.03 2.70 7.24
CA ILE A 74 5.33 1.43 6.97
C ILE A 74 5.98 0.70 5.79
N ILE A 75 6.23 1.39 4.70
CA ILE A 75 6.90 0.82 3.52
C ILE A 75 8.27 0.28 3.91
N GLY A 76 9.07 1.08 4.62
CA GLY A 76 10.39 0.68 5.09
C GLY A 76 10.35 -0.53 6.03
N TRP A 77 9.38 -0.57 6.94
CA TRP A 77 9.18 -1.70 7.83
C TRP A 77 8.84 -2.99 7.07
N LEU A 78 8.01 -2.90 6.03
CA LEU A 78 7.56 -4.06 5.26
C LEU A 78 8.64 -4.59 4.32
N THR A 79 9.35 -3.69 3.63
CA THR A 79 10.20 -4.00 2.48
C THR A 79 11.70 -3.84 2.73
N GLY A 80 12.08 -3.14 3.79
CA GLY A 80 13.46 -2.80 4.07
C GLY A 80 14.01 -1.61 3.28
N TYR A 81 13.21 -0.95 2.45
CA TYR A 81 13.63 0.26 1.75
C TYR A 81 13.83 1.44 2.71
N SER A 82 14.89 2.20 2.49
CA SER A 82 15.06 3.52 3.09
C SER A 82 14.24 4.58 2.35
N VAL A 83 13.96 5.72 2.99
CA VAL A 83 13.21 6.81 2.36
C VAL A 83 13.83 7.26 1.03
N PRO A 84 15.16 7.48 0.91
CA PRO A 84 15.77 7.80 -0.38
C PRO A 84 15.58 6.73 -1.47
N GLN A 85 15.52 5.46 -1.08
CA GLN A 85 15.26 4.38 -2.03
C GLN A 85 13.81 4.34 -2.48
N ILE A 86 12.86 4.65 -1.59
CA ILE A 86 11.43 4.81 -1.94
C ILE A 86 11.27 5.96 -2.94
N GLU A 87 11.90 7.10 -2.67
CA GLU A 87 11.89 8.26 -3.57
C GLU A 87 12.52 7.93 -4.94
N ALA A 88 13.64 7.22 -4.94
CA ALA A 88 14.28 6.77 -6.17
C ALA A 88 13.38 5.83 -6.98
N ALA A 89 12.69 4.91 -6.34
CA ALA A 89 11.74 4.02 -7.01
C ALA A 89 10.58 4.79 -7.68
N VAL A 90 10.11 5.86 -7.03
CA VAL A 90 9.09 6.75 -7.62
C VAL A 90 9.65 7.49 -8.83
N GLN A 91 10.88 8.02 -8.74
CA GLN A 91 11.50 8.81 -9.81
C GLN A 91 11.93 7.97 -11.01
N ASN A 92 12.40 6.76 -10.77
CA ASN A 92 12.92 5.87 -11.81
C ASN A 92 11.84 5.13 -12.60
N GLY A 93 10.57 5.30 -12.25
CA GLY A 93 9.47 4.59 -12.90
C GLY A 93 9.44 3.10 -12.60
N THR A 94 9.95 2.69 -11.45
CA THR A 94 9.93 1.30 -11.00
C THR A 94 8.50 0.75 -11.03
N LEU A 95 8.30 -0.43 -11.58
CA LEU A 95 7.00 -1.08 -11.61
C LEU A 95 6.63 -1.60 -10.21
N TYR A 96 5.35 -1.62 -9.90
CA TYR A 96 4.87 -1.98 -8.56
C TYR A 96 5.23 -3.42 -8.18
N GLY A 97 5.15 -4.34 -9.13
CA GLY A 97 5.62 -5.71 -8.94
C GLY A 97 7.12 -5.79 -8.67
N ASP A 98 7.92 -5.05 -9.44
CA ASP A 98 9.37 -5.03 -9.28
C ASP A 98 9.81 -4.39 -7.97
N PHE A 99 9.09 -3.36 -7.51
CA PHE A 99 9.33 -2.76 -6.21
C PHE A 99 9.33 -3.80 -5.07
N PHE A 100 8.44 -4.78 -5.13
CA PHE A 100 8.41 -5.86 -4.13
C PHE A 100 9.40 -6.99 -4.44
N ARG A 101 9.66 -7.31 -5.70
CA ARG A 101 10.66 -8.32 -6.11
C ARG A 101 12.06 -7.92 -5.70
N ASP A 102 12.38 -6.63 -5.83
CA ASP A 102 13.69 -6.05 -5.53
C ASP A 102 13.80 -5.53 -4.09
N ALA A 103 12.79 -5.79 -3.25
CA ALA A 103 12.79 -5.36 -1.86
C ALA A 103 14.02 -5.86 -1.11
N PRO A 104 14.81 -4.97 -0.49
CA PRO A 104 16.06 -5.35 0.17
C PRO A 104 15.90 -6.41 1.24
N GLN A 105 14.84 -6.30 2.03
CA GLN A 105 14.57 -7.24 3.11
C GLN A 105 13.10 -7.21 3.52
N LEU A 106 12.32 -8.12 2.98
CA LEU A 106 10.94 -8.30 3.43
C LEU A 106 10.91 -8.69 4.90
N ASN A 107 10.13 -7.97 5.70
CA ASN A 107 10.04 -8.20 7.14
C ASN A 107 9.42 -9.58 7.44
N PRO A 108 10.09 -10.46 8.20
CA PRO A 108 9.54 -11.77 8.54
C PRO A 108 8.24 -11.71 9.35
N ASP A 109 8.05 -10.65 10.14
CA ASP A 109 6.84 -10.46 10.95
C ASP A 109 5.62 -10.06 10.12
N ARG A 110 5.76 -9.80 8.82
CA ARG A 110 4.64 -9.49 7.92
C ARG A 110 3.59 -10.60 7.85
N VAL A 111 3.98 -11.84 8.10
CA VAL A 111 3.06 -12.98 8.18
C VAL A 111 2.04 -12.88 9.32
N LEU A 112 2.29 -11.99 10.29
CA LEU A 112 1.37 -11.68 11.38
C LEU A 112 0.25 -10.70 10.94
N ILE A 113 0.35 -10.15 9.73
CA ILE A 113 -0.68 -9.30 9.15
C ILE A 113 -1.84 -10.20 8.71
N LYS A 114 -2.95 -10.11 9.42
CA LYS A 114 -4.15 -10.92 9.19
C LYS A 114 -5.37 -10.05 8.96
N GLY A 115 -6.42 -10.67 8.49
CA GLY A 115 -7.71 -10.04 8.25
C GLY A 115 -7.99 -9.81 6.78
N SER A 116 -8.91 -8.92 6.49
CA SER A 116 -9.32 -8.63 5.10
C SER A 116 -8.98 -7.20 4.71
N ILE A 117 -8.78 -7.00 3.43
CA ILE A 117 -8.69 -5.70 2.76
C ILE A 117 -9.55 -5.75 1.50
N CYS A 118 -10.42 -4.76 1.32
CA CYS A 118 -11.34 -4.70 0.17
C CYS A 118 -12.16 -5.98 -0.02
N GLY A 119 -12.61 -6.60 1.08
CA GLY A 119 -13.42 -7.83 1.06
C GLY A 119 -12.65 -9.13 0.84
N VAL A 120 -11.35 -9.08 0.55
CA VAL A 120 -10.50 -10.25 0.36
C VAL A 120 -9.71 -10.56 1.61
N LYS A 121 -9.78 -11.81 2.08
CA LYS A 121 -8.97 -12.27 3.20
C LYS A 121 -7.51 -12.45 2.76
N LEU A 122 -6.57 -11.89 3.53
CA LEU A 122 -5.14 -12.00 3.24
C LEU A 122 -4.66 -13.44 3.22
N GLU A 123 -5.26 -14.27 4.07
CA GLU A 123 -4.91 -15.68 4.18
C GLU A 123 -5.32 -16.50 2.95
N SER A 124 -6.34 -16.05 2.20
CA SER A 124 -6.82 -16.72 0.99
C SER A 124 -6.04 -16.38 -0.28
N ILE A 125 -5.13 -15.43 -0.20
CA ILE A 125 -4.30 -15.02 -1.34
C ILE A 125 -3.17 -16.04 -1.50
N GLU A 126 -3.21 -16.79 -2.58
CA GLU A 126 -2.22 -17.84 -2.88
C GLU A 126 -0.99 -17.29 -3.59
N GLU A 127 -1.17 -16.24 -4.41
CA GLU A 127 -0.10 -15.64 -5.19
C GLU A 127 0.80 -14.78 -4.28
N PRO A 128 2.11 -15.14 -4.13
CA PRO A 128 2.98 -14.53 -3.12
C PRO A 128 3.19 -13.03 -3.32
N LEU A 129 3.38 -12.59 -4.55
CA LEU A 129 3.65 -11.18 -4.84
C LEU A 129 2.42 -10.31 -4.60
N MET A 130 1.24 -10.77 -5.01
CA MET A 130 -0.01 -10.10 -4.71
C MET A 130 -0.25 -10.01 -3.20
N LYS A 131 0.10 -11.04 -2.47
CA LYS A 131 0.00 -11.06 -1.01
C LYS A 131 0.85 -9.98 -0.36
N GLU A 132 2.08 -9.76 -0.83
CA GLU A 132 2.94 -8.66 -0.34
C GLU A 132 2.33 -7.29 -0.62
N ILE A 133 1.79 -7.09 -1.81
CA ILE A 133 1.07 -5.87 -2.19
C ILE A 133 -0.11 -5.64 -1.24
N ARG A 134 -0.89 -6.67 -0.97
CA ARG A 134 -2.06 -6.57 -0.06
C ARG A 134 -1.67 -6.35 1.39
N TYR A 135 -0.53 -6.80 1.81
CA TYR A 135 0.00 -6.44 3.12
C TYR A 135 0.24 -4.94 3.24
N LEU A 136 0.83 -4.32 2.23
CA LEU A 136 1.02 -2.86 2.22
C LEU A 136 -0.31 -2.11 2.25
N ASP A 137 -1.27 -2.49 1.40
CA ASP A 137 -2.61 -1.91 1.38
C ASP A 137 -3.28 -1.98 2.76
N LYS A 138 -3.17 -3.13 3.42
CA LYS A 138 -3.72 -3.35 4.76
C LYS A 138 -3.07 -2.47 5.81
N LEU A 139 -1.76 -2.34 5.80
CA LEU A 139 -1.03 -1.51 6.76
C LEU A 139 -1.39 -0.03 6.61
N VAL A 140 -1.47 0.47 5.38
CA VAL A 140 -1.88 1.85 5.10
C VAL A 140 -3.36 2.08 5.45
N ASP A 141 -4.22 1.09 5.24
CA ASP A 141 -5.62 1.16 5.67
C ASP A 141 -5.77 1.25 7.20
N GLU A 142 -4.98 0.46 7.93
CA GLU A 142 -4.94 0.53 9.39
C GLU A 142 -4.41 1.88 9.89
N LEU A 143 -3.41 2.44 9.22
CA LEU A 143 -2.89 3.78 9.49
C LEU A 143 -3.98 4.85 9.30
N ALA A 144 -4.67 4.80 8.17
CA ALA A 144 -5.78 5.71 7.86
C ALA A 144 -6.94 5.59 8.85
N LYS A 145 -7.17 4.40 9.41
CA LYS A 145 -8.16 4.16 10.48
C LYS A 145 -7.72 4.64 11.87
N GLY A 146 -6.56 5.27 11.97
CA GLY A 146 -6.06 5.83 13.23
C GLY A 146 -5.37 4.84 14.16
N LYS A 147 -5.00 3.65 13.66
CA LYS A 147 -4.27 2.68 14.45
C LYS A 147 -2.86 3.18 14.77
N GLU A 148 -2.40 2.92 15.98
CA GLU A 148 -1.06 3.30 16.41
C GLU A 148 0.02 2.55 15.63
N MET A 149 1.10 3.24 15.29
CA MET A 149 2.23 2.66 14.52
C MET A 149 2.77 1.38 15.16
N LYS A 150 2.88 1.32 16.48
CA LYS A 150 3.33 0.13 17.22
C LYS A 150 2.42 -1.09 17.01
N LYS A 151 1.12 -0.86 16.78
CA LYS A 151 0.13 -1.92 16.53
C LYS A 151 0.08 -2.31 15.05
N ILE A 152 0.42 -1.38 14.17
CA ILE A 152 0.54 -1.61 12.72
C ILE A 152 1.78 -2.46 12.44
N LYS A 153 2.92 -2.06 12.99
CA LYS A 153 4.17 -2.83 12.95
C LYS A 153 4.07 -3.99 13.93
N ARG A 154 3.61 -5.11 13.45
CA ARG A 154 3.55 -6.31 14.27
C ARG A 154 4.95 -6.80 14.56
N THR A 155 5.18 -7.18 15.80
CA THR A 155 6.43 -7.82 16.22
C THR A 155 6.11 -9.14 16.89
N ASN A 156 6.83 -10.17 16.49
CA ASN A 156 6.75 -11.45 17.18
C ASN A 156 7.45 -11.32 18.54
N LYS A 157 6.68 -11.16 19.62
CA LYS A 157 7.21 -11.07 20.99
C LYS A 157 7.78 -12.39 21.51
N ALA A 158 8.04 -13.36 20.66
CA ALA A 158 8.60 -14.67 21.03
C ALA A 158 10.13 -14.64 21.22
N GLY A 159 10.71 -13.52 21.65
CA GLY A 159 12.16 -13.40 21.77
C GLY A 159 12.68 -12.57 22.93
N THR A 160 11.84 -12.15 23.90
CA THR A 160 12.35 -11.42 25.06
C THR A 160 11.83 -12.02 26.35
N LYS A 161 12.16 -13.29 26.55
CA LYS A 161 12.30 -13.86 27.89
C LYS A 161 13.77 -14.28 28.04
N ASN A 162 14.62 -13.33 28.27
CA ASN A 162 15.88 -13.59 28.94
C ASN A 162 16.03 -12.56 30.05
N GLY A 163 15.86 -13.09 31.19
CA GLY A 163 16.37 -12.76 32.47
C GLY A 163 16.14 -11.45 33.08
#